data_8e855ef0137134c019f840da29ee50cc
#
_entry.id   8e855ef0137134c019f840da29ee50cc
#
_cell.length_a   1.000
_cell.length_b   1.000
_cell.length_c   1.000
_cell.angle_alpha   90.00
_cell.angle_beta   90.00
_cell.angle_gamma   90.00
#
_symmetry.space_group_name_H-M   'P 1'
#
loop_
_entity.id
_entity.type
_entity.pdbx_description
1 polymer ?
#
loop_
_entity_poly.entity_id
_entity_poly.type
_entity_poly.pdbx_seq_one_letter_code
_entity_poly.pdbx_strand_id
1 'polypeptide(L)'
;MRTGEGTAAGSVEWGAHLPLIGLGASPSLPALRAYVRTAAALGFRYLCANDHLVFGRPWLDGPTTLAALIGESGDMTLATTSSLPVVRGPVHLAKALAAIDLLSGGRLIAGVGPGSSPADYAVAGIDFEQRWPRFDEAVRALRALLHGDPDGVEGAFYCTRGVVLEPRPARRPGPPVWVASWGSPAGLRRVARHGDGWLASAYNTTPERFRECLDRLAVALRDAGRPAAPFPHAIATAWLHVTEERAGVERMLAEVLAPMLNRPVEALRSLPLPIGPAEVCAERLSAFAAAGARRIFVWPLGDELAQLERFRERVVPLVSEHHGQ
;
A
#
# COMPACT_ATOMS: atom_id res chain seq x y z
N MET A 1 -9.55 0.33 29.99
CA MET A 1 -10.85 0.56 29.35
C MET A 1 -10.85 2.00 28.83
N ARG A 2 -10.57 2.23 27.56
CA ARG A 2 -10.91 3.49 26.87
C ARG A 2 -11.89 3.10 25.78
N THR A 3 -13.08 3.64 25.91
CA THR A 3 -14.20 3.52 24.98
C THR A 3 -13.75 4.06 23.62
N GLY A 4 -13.78 3.19 22.59
CA GLY A 4 -13.57 3.62 21.22
C GLY A 4 -14.66 4.61 20.82
N GLU A 5 -14.27 5.86 20.60
CA GLU A 5 -15.11 6.81 19.88
C GLU A 5 -15.33 6.25 18.47
N GLY A 6 -16.59 5.94 18.18
CA GLY A 6 -17.02 5.48 16.88
C GLY A 6 -16.69 6.55 15.84
N THR A 7 -15.79 6.22 14.91
CA THR A 7 -15.60 7.00 13.69
C THR A 7 -16.95 7.11 13.00
N ALA A 8 -17.40 8.33 12.76
CA ALA A 8 -18.62 8.61 12.01
C ALA A 8 -18.62 7.80 10.72
N ALA A 9 -19.69 7.08 10.47
CA ALA A 9 -19.86 6.25 9.28
C ALA A 9 -19.75 7.15 8.04
N GLY A 10 -18.56 7.19 7.41
CA GLY A 10 -18.39 7.93 6.14
C GLY A 10 -17.04 8.60 5.90
N SER A 11 -16.21 8.90 6.91
CA SER A 11 -14.94 9.63 6.67
C SER A 11 -13.84 8.72 6.12
N VAL A 12 -13.04 9.26 5.19
CA VAL A 12 -11.86 8.57 4.64
C VAL A 12 -10.72 8.58 5.68
N GLU A 13 -10.12 7.41 5.89
CA GLU A 13 -8.88 7.29 6.65
C GLU A 13 -7.67 7.49 5.73
N TRP A 14 -6.76 8.38 6.13
CA TRP A 14 -5.60 8.74 5.33
C TRP A 14 -4.35 7.99 5.76
N GLY A 15 -3.59 7.51 4.75
CA GLY A 15 -2.26 6.96 4.94
C GLY A 15 -1.21 7.79 4.22
N ALA A 16 0.00 7.84 4.77
CA ALA A 16 1.15 8.48 4.18
C ALA A 16 2.17 7.42 3.73
N HIS A 17 2.56 7.42 2.46
CA HIS A 17 3.70 6.65 1.98
C HIS A 17 5.00 7.29 2.42
N LEU A 18 5.94 6.47 2.90
CA LEU A 18 7.30 6.89 3.15
C LEU A 18 7.97 7.38 1.87
N PRO A 19 8.77 8.44 1.92
CA PRO A 19 9.55 8.92 0.78
C PRO A 19 10.77 8.01 0.55
N LEU A 20 10.52 6.83 0.00
CA LEU A 20 11.54 5.80 -0.24
C LEU A 20 12.39 6.09 -1.48
N ILE A 21 11.92 6.96 -2.38
CA ILE A 21 12.52 7.24 -3.68
C ILE A 21 13.41 8.48 -3.58
N GLY A 22 14.65 8.37 -4.01
CA GLY A 22 15.53 9.54 -4.17
C GLY A 22 15.16 10.35 -5.42
N LEU A 23 14.40 11.43 -5.26
CA LEU A 23 14.00 12.34 -6.36
C LEU A 23 14.96 13.51 -6.56
N GLY A 24 16.02 13.59 -5.81
CA GLY A 24 17.05 14.65 -5.89
C GLY A 24 18.20 14.29 -4.96
N ALA A 25 17.92 14.17 -3.67
CA ALA A 25 18.87 13.66 -2.68
C ALA A 25 18.45 12.26 -2.22
N SER A 26 19.40 11.45 -1.74
CA SER A 26 19.07 10.19 -1.08
C SER A 26 18.32 10.47 0.21
N PRO A 27 17.26 9.72 0.52
CA PRO A 27 16.56 9.84 1.79
C PRO A 27 17.51 9.63 2.97
N SER A 28 17.44 10.50 3.97
CA SER A 28 18.23 10.39 5.20
C SER A 28 17.36 10.03 6.39
N LEU A 29 17.94 9.31 7.36
CA LEU A 29 17.19 8.92 8.55
C LEU A 29 16.60 10.12 9.33
N PRO A 30 17.33 11.25 9.53
CA PRO A 30 16.74 12.44 10.15
C PRO A 30 15.54 13.00 9.39
N ALA A 31 15.59 13.06 8.05
CA ALA A 31 14.49 13.53 7.22
C ALA A 31 13.28 12.58 7.29
N LEU A 32 13.52 11.26 7.22
CA LEU A 32 12.46 10.25 7.37
C LEU A 32 11.79 10.31 8.74
N ARG A 33 12.56 10.50 9.82
CA ARG A 33 12.01 10.67 11.17
C ARG A 33 11.16 11.94 11.28
N ALA A 34 11.60 13.06 10.70
CA ALA A 34 10.83 14.30 10.68
C ALA A 34 9.51 14.09 9.92
N TYR A 35 9.57 13.47 8.75
CA TYR A 35 8.39 13.15 7.94
C TYR A 35 7.37 12.31 8.70
N VAL A 36 7.81 11.23 9.37
CA VAL A 36 6.90 10.32 10.11
C VAL A 36 6.28 11.01 11.30
N ARG A 37 7.06 11.79 12.08
CA ARG A 37 6.51 12.59 13.18
C ARG A 37 5.48 13.61 12.70
N THR A 38 5.74 14.29 11.59
CA THR A 38 4.79 15.21 10.97
C THR A 38 3.52 14.48 10.53
N ALA A 39 3.64 13.34 9.86
CA ALA A 39 2.48 12.55 9.48
C ALA A 39 1.62 12.14 10.69
N ALA A 40 2.26 11.68 11.79
CA ALA A 40 1.56 11.34 13.02
C ALA A 40 0.85 12.56 13.64
N ALA A 41 1.55 13.70 13.72
CA ALA A 41 0.98 14.95 14.27
C ALA A 41 -0.19 15.49 13.43
N LEU A 42 -0.14 15.32 12.11
CA LEU A 42 -1.21 15.69 11.19
C LEU A 42 -2.39 14.70 11.19
N GLY A 43 -2.34 13.63 11.97
CA GLY A 43 -3.44 12.68 12.15
C GLY A 43 -3.59 11.67 11.03
N PHE A 44 -2.52 11.36 10.30
CA PHE A 44 -2.52 10.20 9.40
C PHE A 44 -2.68 8.91 10.22
N ARG A 45 -3.50 7.99 9.71
CA ARG A 45 -3.82 6.73 10.39
C ARG A 45 -2.92 5.57 9.97
N TYR A 46 -2.25 5.70 8.81
CA TYR A 46 -1.41 4.65 8.24
C TYR A 46 -0.07 5.23 7.80
N LEU A 47 1.00 4.48 8.06
CA LEU A 47 2.33 4.70 7.52
C LEU A 47 2.65 3.56 6.55
N CYS A 48 2.92 3.89 5.29
CA CYS A 48 2.99 2.91 4.20
C CYS A 48 4.39 2.83 3.60
N ALA A 49 4.83 1.63 3.27
CA ALA A 49 6.07 1.40 2.54
C ALA A 49 5.84 0.48 1.35
N ASN A 50 6.29 0.91 0.17
CA ASN A 50 6.33 0.09 -1.04
C ASN A 50 7.69 -0.63 -1.13
N ASP A 51 7.86 -1.51 -2.11
CA ASP A 51 9.00 -2.41 -2.18
C ASP A 51 9.51 -2.61 -3.61
N HIS A 52 10.81 -2.43 -3.79
CA HIS A 52 11.58 -2.81 -4.97
C HIS A 52 12.99 -3.24 -4.54
N LEU A 53 13.58 -4.24 -5.19
CA LEU A 53 14.99 -4.60 -5.02
C LEU A 53 15.89 -3.71 -5.87
N VAL A 54 15.47 -3.48 -7.11
CA VAL A 54 16.14 -2.60 -8.07
C VAL A 54 15.12 -1.71 -8.75
N PHE A 55 15.50 -0.46 -8.98
CA PHE A 55 14.64 0.51 -9.62
C PHE A 55 15.48 1.52 -10.40
N GLY A 56 14.89 2.23 -11.37
CA GLY A 56 15.59 3.24 -12.17
C GLY A 56 16.03 4.49 -11.40
N ARG A 57 15.66 4.60 -10.13
CA ARG A 57 16.09 5.63 -9.17
C ARG A 57 16.49 4.97 -7.86
N PRO A 58 17.32 5.62 -7.00
CA PRO A 58 17.59 5.12 -5.66
C PRO A 58 16.29 4.85 -4.91
N TRP A 59 16.17 3.65 -4.34
CA TRP A 59 14.98 3.21 -3.60
C TRP A 59 15.41 2.50 -2.32
N LEU A 60 14.92 2.98 -1.17
CA LEU A 60 15.18 2.31 0.10
C LEU A 60 14.36 1.02 0.23
N ASP A 61 14.94 0.03 0.88
CA ASP A 61 14.23 -1.20 1.26
C ASP A 61 13.02 -0.88 2.13
N GLY A 62 11.82 -1.24 1.64
CA GLY A 62 10.57 -0.85 2.26
C GLY A 62 10.38 -1.42 3.67
N PRO A 63 10.44 -2.74 3.87
CA PRO A 63 10.29 -3.36 5.20
C PRO A 63 11.33 -2.88 6.20
N THR A 64 12.61 -2.75 5.80
CA THR A 64 13.68 -2.26 6.67
C THR A 64 13.45 -0.81 7.09
N THR A 65 13.06 0.05 6.14
CA THR A 65 12.77 1.46 6.43
C THR A 65 11.56 1.61 7.35
N LEU A 66 10.51 0.81 7.13
CA LEU A 66 9.33 0.79 7.98
C LEU A 66 9.70 0.37 9.42
N ALA A 67 10.52 -0.66 9.57
CA ALA A 67 11.02 -1.12 10.87
C ALA A 67 11.84 -0.03 11.61
N ALA A 68 12.71 0.69 10.89
CA ALA A 68 13.55 1.75 11.44
C ALA A 68 12.76 2.96 11.99
N LEU A 69 11.49 3.10 11.59
CA LEU A 69 10.65 4.25 11.88
C LEU A 69 9.48 3.93 12.83
N ILE A 70 9.43 2.72 13.39
CA ILE A 70 8.39 2.29 14.35
C ILE A 70 8.32 3.26 15.53
N GLY A 71 9.45 3.72 16.04
CA GLY A 71 9.51 4.62 17.20
C GLY A 71 8.88 5.99 16.96
N GLU A 72 8.91 6.49 15.74
CA GLU A 72 8.34 7.78 15.33
C GLU A 72 6.88 7.68 14.87
N SER A 73 6.37 6.46 14.61
CA SER A 73 5.08 6.24 13.98
C SER A 73 3.86 6.48 14.91
N GLY A 74 4.08 6.75 16.20
CA GLY A 74 2.98 6.90 17.15
C GLY A 74 2.03 5.70 17.12
N ASP A 75 0.72 5.99 17.03
CA ASP A 75 -0.33 4.94 16.95
C ASP A 75 -0.71 4.57 15.52
N MET A 76 0.00 5.07 14.51
CA MET A 76 -0.29 4.72 13.11
C MET A 76 -0.19 3.21 12.87
N THR A 77 -1.12 2.68 12.09
CA THR A 77 -1.00 1.34 11.52
C THR A 77 0.10 1.34 10.46
N LEU A 78 1.03 0.41 10.55
CA LEU A 78 2.09 0.22 9.57
C LEU A 78 1.57 -0.68 8.45
N ALA A 79 1.87 -0.35 7.19
CA ALA A 79 1.43 -1.16 6.06
C ALA A 79 2.53 -1.29 5.00
N THR A 80 2.80 -2.50 4.56
CA THR A 80 3.52 -2.67 3.30
C THR A 80 2.53 -2.55 2.13
N THR A 81 2.90 -1.86 1.02
CA THR A 81 1.92 -1.49 -0.04
C THR A 81 2.50 -1.47 -1.46
N SER A 82 3.12 -2.59 -1.84
CA SER A 82 3.16 -3.94 -1.29
C SER A 82 4.57 -4.49 -1.25
N SER A 83 4.84 -5.38 -0.30
CA SER A 83 6.04 -6.22 -0.32
C SER A 83 5.93 -7.35 -1.33
N LEU A 84 7.09 -7.89 -1.76
CA LEU A 84 7.24 -8.82 -2.87
C LEU A 84 7.59 -10.24 -2.38
N PRO A 85 6.61 -11.08 -1.97
CA PRO A 85 6.89 -12.38 -1.37
C PRO A 85 7.56 -13.38 -2.32
N VAL A 86 7.42 -13.21 -3.64
CA VAL A 86 8.10 -14.05 -4.63
C VAL A 86 9.58 -13.69 -4.70
N VAL A 87 9.88 -12.41 -4.88
CA VAL A 87 11.24 -11.90 -5.09
C VAL A 87 12.09 -12.00 -3.83
N ARG A 88 11.50 -11.72 -2.66
CA ARG A 88 12.19 -11.83 -1.36
C ARG A 88 12.24 -13.25 -0.80
N GLY A 89 11.42 -14.14 -1.31
CA GLY A 89 11.13 -15.42 -0.68
C GLY A 89 10.18 -15.29 0.54
N PRO A 90 9.18 -16.18 0.65
CA PRO A 90 8.13 -16.05 1.67
C PRO A 90 8.68 -16.21 3.11
N VAL A 91 9.73 -16.99 3.31
CA VAL A 91 10.33 -17.23 4.65
C VAL A 91 11.03 -15.97 5.16
N HIS A 92 11.89 -15.35 4.33
CA HIS A 92 12.61 -14.12 4.71
C HIS A 92 11.64 -12.97 4.95
N LEU A 93 10.63 -12.83 4.07
CA LEU A 93 9.62 -11.81 4.22
C LEU A 93 8.77 -12.03 5.47
N ALA A 94 8.33 -13.28 5.75
CA ALA A 94 7.59 -13.60 6.96
C ALA A 94 8.38 -13.24 8.22
N LYS A 95 9.68 -13.52 8.25
CA LYS A 95 10.55 -13.19 9.38
C LYS A 95 10.63 -11.67 9.61
N ALA A 96 10.79 -10.89 8.55
CA ALA A 96 10.82 -9.43 8.62
C ALA A 96 9.48 -8.85 9.09
N LEU A 97 8.37 -9.31 8.51
CA LEU A 97 7.02 -8.86 8.87
C LEU A 97 6.61 -9.26 10.30
N ALA A 98 7.01 -10.46 10.74
CA ALA A 98 6.80 -10.88 12.13
C ALA A 98 7.54 -9.97 13.12
N ALA A 99 8.78 -9.59 12.79
CA ALA A 99 9.55 -8.65 13.60
C ALA A 99 8.90 -7.26 13.65
N ILE A 100 8.45 -6.72 12.50
CA ILE A 100 7.76 -5.42 12.44
C ILE A 100 6.47 -5.47 13.26
N ASP A 101 5.66 -6.53 13.14
CA ASP A 101 4.43 -6.68 13.91
C ASP A 101 4.71 -6.75 15.42
N LEU A 102 5.69 -7.54 15.83
CA LEU A 102 6.10 -7.67 17.23
C LEU A 102 6.60 -6.36 17.81
N LEU A 103 7.53 -5.69 17.13
CA LEU A 103 8.16 -4.44 17.57
C LEU A 103 7.18 -3.26 17.58
N SER A 104 6.17 -3.28 16.71
CA SER A 104 5.11 -2.27 16.67
C SER A 104 3.93 -2.57 17.60
N GLY A 105 3.95 -3.68 18.35
CA GLY A 105 2.85 -4.06 19.23
C GLY A 105 1.58 -4.50 18.47
N GLY A 106 1.74 -5.15 17.31
CA GLY A 106 0.62 -5.67 16.53
C GLY A 106 -0.04 -4.67 15.59
N ARG A 107 0.68 -3.61 15.18
CA ARG A 107 0.15 -2.54 14.30
C ARG A 107 0.42 -2.76 12.81
N LEU A 108 0.84 -3.96 12.38
CA LEU A 108 1.16 -4.22 10.98
C LEU A 108 -0.04 -4.70 10.16
N ILE A 109 -0.14 -4.22 8.92
CA ILE A 109 -0.85 -4.83 7.80
C ILE A 109 0.22 -5.33 6.82
N ALA A 110 0.27 -6.64 6.61
CA ALA A 110 1.17 -7.28 5.65
C ALA A 110 0.58 -7.20 4.24
N GLY A 111 0.76 -6.06 3.56
CA GLY A 111 0.32 -5.90 2.18
C GLY A 111 1.33 -6.54 1.22
N VAL A 112 0.88 -7.43 0.35
CA VAL A 112 1.71 -8.21 -0.56
C VAL A 112 1.21 -8.16 -2.00
N GLY A 113 2.15 -8.14 -2.94
CA GLY A 113 1.87 -8.15 -4.37
C GLY A 113 2.87 -9.01 -5.15
N PRO A 114 2.53 -9.40 -6.39
CA PRO A 114 3.47 -10.16 -7.22
C PRO A 114 4.68 -9.33 -7.68
N GLY A 115 4.56 -8.01 -7.64
CA GLY A 115 5.50 -7.12 -8.31
C GLY A 115 5.22 -6.99 -9.80
N SER A 116 5.67 -5.89 -10.39
CA SER A 116 5.46 -5.57 -11.81
C SER A 116 6.76 -5.32 -12.57
N SER A 117 7.91 -5.32 -11.89
CA SER A 117 9.23 -5.06 -12.48
C SER A 117 9.93 -6.37 -12.85
N PRO A 118 10.16 -6.63 -14.16
CA PRO A 118 10.99 -7.76 -14.56
C PRO A 118 12.41 -7.71 -14.01
N ALA A 119 12.95 -6.50 -13.75
CA ALA A 119 14.29 -6.32 -13.20
C ALA A 119 14.39 -6.87 -11.77
N ASP A 120 13.37 -6.68 -10.91
CA ASP A 120 13.35 -7.27 -9.56
C ASP A 120 13.41 -8.80 -9.61
N TYR A 121 12.73 -9.41 -10.58
CA TYR A 121 12.73 -10.85 -10.79
C TYR A 121 14.07 -11.37 -11.33
N ALA A 122 14.68 -10.64 -12.28
CA ALA A 122 15.95 -11.00 -12.88
C ALA A 122 17.08 -11.04 -11.84
N VAL A 123 17.18 -10.03 -10.96
CA VAL A 123 18.21 -10.01 -9.90
C VAL A 123 17.96 -11.05 -8.81
N ALA A 124 16.72 -11.48 -8.63
CA ALA A 124 16.36 -12.58 -7.75
C ALA A 124 16.57 -13.97 -8.38
N GLY A 125 16.97 -14.05 -9.66
CA GLY A 125 17.13 -15.31 -10.39
C GLY A 125 15.81 -16.05 -10.67
N ILE A 126 14.70 -15.32 -10.77
CA ILE A 126 13.36 -15.89 -10.93
C ILE A 126 12.79 -15.44 -12.29
N ASP A 127 12.24 -16.39 -13.04
CA ASP A 127 11.53 -16.11 -14.27
C ASP A 127 10.25 -15.28 -13.99
N PHE A 128 10.16 -14.11 -14.62
CA PHE A 128 9.03 -13.18 -14.46
C PHE A 128 7.69 -13.80 -14.92
N GLU A 129 7.70 -14.69 -15.90
CA GLU A 129 6.49 -15.35 -16.37
C GLU A 129 5.91 -16.33 -15.35
N GLN A 130 6.72 -16.81 -14.41
CA GLN A 130 6.27 -17.65 -13.29
C GLN A 130 5.70 -16.84 -12.10
N ARG A 131 5.63 -15.50 -12.19
CA ARG A 131 5.23 -14.64 -11.06
C ARG A 131 3.88 -15.01 -10.45
N TRP A 132 2.90 -15.38 -11.26
CA TRP A 132 1.55 -15.65 -10.77
C TRP A 132 1.42 -16.96 -9.99
N PRO A 133 1.84 -18.14 -10.53
CA PRO A 133 1.79 -19.38 -9.76
C PRO A 133 2.68 -19.32 -8.52
N ARG A 134 3.87 -18.69 -8.62
CA ARG A 134 4.74 -18.46 -7.45
C ARG A 134 4.08 -17.56 -6.41
N PHE A 135 3.36 -16.51 -6.83
CA PHE A 135 2.69 -15.59 -5.92
C PHE A 135 1.56 -16.28 -5.15
N ASP A 136 0.73 -17.07 -5.82
CA ASP A 136 -0.36 -17.81 -5.17
C ASP A 136 0.18 -18.76 -4.08
N GLU A 137 1.32 -19.39 -4.33
CA GLU A 137 1.97 -20.28 -3.36
C GLU A 137 2.73 -19.51 -2.27
N ALA A 138 3.44 -18.43 -2.64
CA ALA A 138 4.17 -17.59 -1.71
C ALA A 138 3.25 -16.93 -0.66
N VAL A 139 2.05 -16.49 -1.05
CA VAL A 139 1.09 -15.90 -0.10
C VAL A 139 0.57 -16.94 0.88
N ARG A 140 0.30 -18.18 0.43
CA ARG A 140 -0.07 -19.27 1.33
C ARG A 140 1.04 -19.60 2.33
N ALA A 141 2.27 -19.74 1.83
CA ALA A 141 3.44 -20.00 2.67
C ALA A 141 3.67 -18.86 3.68
N LEU A 142 3.59 -17.60 3.23
CA LEU A 142 3.71 -16.43 4.10
C LEU A 142 2.66 -16.43 5.23
N ARG A 143 1.40 -16.70 4.89
CA ARG A 143 0.32 -16.78 5.89
C ARG A 143 0.54 -17.89 6.90
N ALA A 144 0.88 -19.10 6.44
CA ALA A 144 1.17 -20.24 7.32
C ALA A 144 2.31 -19.89 8.30
N LEU A 145 3.38 -19.29 7.82
CA LEU A 145 4.52 -18.88 8.64
C LEU A 145 4.14 -17.79 9.66
N LEU A 146 3.40 -16.75 9.25
CA LEU A 146 2.96 -15.67 10.14
C LEU A 146 1.96 -16.15 11.19
N HIS A 147 1.12 -17.14 10.85
CA HIS A 147 0.16 -17.75 11.78
C HIS A 147 0.79 -18.84 12.65
N GLY A 148 2.01 -19.30 12.32
CA GLY A 148 2.68 -20.40 13.00
C GLY A 148 1.94 -21.72 12.80
N ASP A 149 1.44 -21.93 11.60
CA ASP A 149 0.81 -23.17 11.17
C ASP A 149 1.90 -24.19 10.84
N PRO A 150 2.05 -25.28 11.62
CA PRO A 150 3.08 -26.28 11.38
C PRO A 150 2.83 -27.12 10.12
N ASP A 151 1.59 -27.22 9.64
CA ASP A 151 1.28 -27.93 8.41
C ASP A 151 1.87 -27.21 7.20
N GLY A 152 1.97 -25.87 7.28
CA GLY A 152 2.68 -25.05 6.30
C GLY A 152 2.16 -25.23 4.88
N VAL A 153 3.09 -25.17 3.91
CA VAL A 153 2.82 -25.42 2.50
C VAL A 153 3.86 -26.41 1.97
N GLU A 154 3.40 -27.39 1.21
CA GLU A 154 4.24 -28.23 0.37
C GLU A 154 3.78 -28.06 -1.07
N GLY A 155 4.49 -27.20 -1.79
CA GLY A 155 4.13 -26.76 -3.12
C GLY A 155 5.22 -27.01 -4.16
N ALA A 156 5.01 -26.54 -5.37
CA ALA A 156 5.96 -26.66 -6.46
C ALA A 156 7.18 -25.75 -6.30
N PHE A 157 7.02 -24.64 -5.58
CA PHE A 157 8.04 -23.60 -5.44
C PHE A 157 8.54 -23.41 -4.02
N TYR A 158 7.69 -23.65 -3.02
CA TYR A 158 8.01 -23.44 -1.61
C TYR A 158 7.59 -24.62 -0.76
N CYS A 159 8.46 -24.99 0.18
CA CYS A 159 8.15 -25.99 1.20
C CYS A 159 8.39 -25.35 2.58
N THR A 160 7.31 -25.24 3.37
CA THR A 160 7.36 -24.67 4.73
C THR A 160 6.74 -25.62 5.77
N ARG A 161 6.50 -26.90 5.40
CA ARG A 161 5.99 -27.91 6.31
C ARG A 161 6.93 -28.09 7.51
N GLY A 162 6.38 -28.10 8.72
CA GLY A 162 7.13 -28.22 9.97
C GLY A 162 7.92 -26.98 10.39
N VAL A 163 7.84 -25.88 9.61
CA VAL A 163 8.56 -24.63 9.91
C VAL A 163 7.68 -23.74 10.80
N VAL A 164 8.14 -23.49 12.02
CA VAL A 164 7.56 -22.49 12.92
C VAL A 164 8.56 -21.35 13.10
N LEU A 165 8.14 -20.14 12.76
CA LEU A 165 8.99 -18.96 12.94
C LEU A 165 8.89 -18.44 14.37
N GLU A 166 10.06 -18.23 14.99
CA GLU A 166 10.18 -17.57 16.29
C GLU A 166 11.13 -16.36 16.18
N PRO A 167 10.86 -15.22 16.87
CA PRO A 167 9.63 -14.97 17.63
C PRO A 167 8.42 -14.80 16.70
N ARG A 168 7.25 -15.15 17.23
CA ARG A 168 5.99 -14.99 16.51
C ARG A 168 5.53 -13.53 16.50
N PRO A 169 4.67 -13.11 15.54
CA PRO A 169 4.03 -11.79 15.56
C PRO A 169 3.34 -11.50 16.88
N ALA A 170 3.17 -10.23 17.24
CA ALA A 170 2.41 -9.84 18.43
C ALA A 170 0.92 -10.18 18.29
N ARG A 171 0.36 -9.93 17.12
CA ARG A 171 -1.05 -10.25 16.82
C ARG A 171 -1.25 -11.76 16.66
N ARG A 172 -2.41 -12.24 17.11
CA ARG A 172 -2.82 -13.65 16.91
C ARG A 172 -4.05 -13.72 16.00
N PRO A 173 -4.08 -14.63 15.02
CA PRO A 173 -3.04 -15.63 14.69
C PRO A 173 -1.80 -15.02 14.03
N GLY A 174 -1.89 -13.83 13.43
CA GLY A 174 -0.83 -13.06 12.79
C GLY A 174 -1.36 -11.72 12.28
N PRO A 175 -0.51 -10.86 11.70
CA PRO A 175 -0.94 -9.64 11.03
C PRO A 175 -1.86 -9.97 9.84
N PRO A 176 -2.88 -9.14 9.55
CA PRO A 176 -3.71 -9.34 8.37
C PRO A 176 -2.89 -9.21 7.09
N VAL A 177 -3.09 -10.15 6.16
CA VAL A 177 -2.43 -10.16 4.86
C VAL A 177 -3.35 -9.53 3.82
N TRP A 178 -2.98 -8.37 3.30
CA TRP A 178 -3.72 -7.69 2.23
C TRP A 178 -3.08 -7.97 0.89
N VAL A 179 -3.90 -8.34 -0.11
CA VAL A 179 -3.41 -8.70 -1.44
C VAL A 179 -3.58 -7.52 -2.40
N ALA A 180 -2.49 -7.12 -3.05
CA ALA A 180 -2.50 -6.08 -4.06
C ALA A 180 -3.06 -6.63 -5.39
N SER A 181 -3.95 -5.86 -6.01
CA SER A 181 -4.51 -6.17 -7.31
C SER A 181 -5.00 -4.92 -8.02
N TRP A 182 -4.72 -4.85 -9.34
CA TRP A 182 -5.22 -3.79 -10.22
C TRP A 182 -6.67 -4.01 -10.69
N GLY A 183 -7.39 -4.95 -10.07
CA GLY A 183 -8.80 -5.18 -10.33
C GLY A 183 -9.12 -6.10 -11.50
N SER A 184 -8.16 -6.88 -12.02
CA SER A 184 -8.48 -7.93 -12.99
C SER A 184 -9.32 -9.04 -12.34
N PRO A 185 -10.18 -9.76 -13.09
CA PRO A 185 -10.98 -10.85 -12.51
C PRO A 185 -10.14 -11.91 -11.80
N ALA A 186 -8.99 -12.30 -12.37
CA ALA A 186 -8.06 -13.24 -11.75
C ALA A 186 -7.43 -12.65 -10.47
N GLY A 187 -7.06 -11.35 -10.50
CA GLY A 187 -6.52 -10.65 -9.34
C GLY A 187 -7.52 -10.57 -8.19
N LEU A 188 -8.78 -10.23 -8.47
CA LEU A 188 -9.83 -10.16 -7.44
C LEU A 188 -10.15 -11.55 -6.85
N ARG A 189 -10.12 -12.62 -7.66
CA ARG A 189 -10.23 -13.99 -7.14
C ARG A 189 -9.06 -14.36 -6.21
N ARG A 190 -7.84 -13.87 -6.48
CA ARG A 190 -6.70 -14.05 -5.54
C ARG A 190 -6.91 -13.31 -4.24
N VAL A 191 -7.37 -12.06 -4.31
CA VAL A 191 -7.75 -11.28 -3.11
C VAL A 191 -8.76 -12.07 -2.29
N ALA A 192 -9.83 -12.56 -2.92
CA ALA A 192 -10.88 -13.31 -2.24
C ALA A 192 -10.40 -14.61 -1.61
N ARG A 193 -9.46 -15.33 -2.24
CA ARG A 193 -8.93 -16.61 -1.74
C ARG A 193 -7.89 -16.47 -0.64
N HIS A 194 -7.00 -15.47 -0.78
CA HIS A 194 -5.77 -15.41 0.00
C HIS A 194 -5.66 -14.18 0.89
N GLY A 195 -6.42 -13.09 0.62
CA GLY A 195 -6.30 -11.83 1.33
C GLY A 195 -7.28 -11.69 2.50
N ASP A 196 -6.87 -10.94 3.52
CA ASP A 196 -7.74 -10.40 4.57
C ASP A 196 -8.18 -8.97 4.22
N GLY A 197 -7.69 -8.44 3.10
CA GLY A 197 -8.04 -7.14 2.54
C GLY A 197 -7.50 -6.97 1.12
N TRP A 198 -7.95 -5.93 0.45
CA TRP A 198 -7.56 -5.57 -0.92
C TRP A 198 -6.79 -4.26 -0.96
N LEU A 199 -5.62 -4.24 -1.61
CA LEU A 199 -4.88 -3.04 -1.98
C LEU A 199 -5.09 -2.77 -3.47
N ALA A 200 -5.89 -1.74 -3.79
CA ALA A 200 -6.01 -1.21 -5.15
C ALA A 200 -4.91 -0.17 -5.41
N SER A 201 -4.65 0.14 -6.67
CA SER A 201 -3.62 1.11 -7.08
C SER A 201 -4.27 2.31 -7.75
N ALA A 202 -4.04 3.51 -7.21
CA ALA A 202 -4.64 4.75 -7.71
C ALA A 202 -4.23 5.07 -9.17
N TYR A 203 -3.02 4.71 -9.59
CA TYR A 203 -2.54 4.96 -10.95
C TYR A 203 -2.85 3.84 -11.95
N ASN A 204 -3.62 2.83 -11.54
CA ASN A 204 -4.08 1.72 -12.39
C ASN A 204 -5.61 1.56 -12.39
N THR A 205 -6.33 2.53 -11.84
CA THR A 205 -7.79 2.50 -11.77
C THR A 205 -8.39 3.91 -11.87
N THR A 206 -9.70 3.98 -12.10
CA THR A 206 -10.52 5.19 -11.94
C THR A 206 -11.55 4.96 -10.84
N PRO A 207 -12.24 5.99 -10.33
CA PRO A 207 -13.31 5.82 -9.35
C PRO A 207 -14.40 4.85 -9.81
N GLU A 208 -14.83 4.92 -11.07
CA GLU A 208 -15.86 4.05 -11.66
C GLU A 208 -15.40 2.60 -11.68
N ARG A 209 -14.19 2.38 -12.21
CA ARG A 209 -13.58 1.05 -12.24
C ARG A 209 -13.33 0.48 -10.84
N PHE A 210 -12.98 1.33 -9.88
CA PHE A 210 -12.80 0.90 -8.50
C PHE A 210 -14.12 0.40 -7.91
N ARG A 211 -15.23 1.11 -8.12
CA ARG A 211 -16.58 0.67 -7.71
C ARG A 211 -16.95 -0.67 -8.33
N GLU A 212 -16.80 -0.80 -9.66
CA GLU A 212 -17.03 -2.10 -10.32
C GLU A 212 -16.16 -3.23 -9.75
N CYS A 213 -14.93 -2.94 -9.39
CA CYS A 213 -14.05 -3.91 -8.77
C CYS A 213 -14.51 -4.32 -7.37
N LEU A 214 -15.08 -3.40 -6.57
CA LEU A 214 -15.68 -3.74 -5.28
C LEU A 214 -16.87 -4.70 -5.45
N ASP A 215 -17.73 -4.45 -6.43
CA ASP A 215 -18.88 -5.33 -6.73
C ASP A 215 -18.41 -6.73 -7.17
N ARG A 216 -17.42 -6.78 -8.06
CA ARG A 216 -16.80 -8.05 -8.52
C ARG A 216 -16.09 -8.78 -7.38
N LEU A 217 -15.43 -8.04 -6.48
CA LEU A 217 -14.78 -8.63 -5.30
C LEU A 217 -15.83 -9.24 -4.35
N ALA A 218 -16.98 -8.57 -4.15
CA ALA A 218 -18.07 -9.10 -3.34
C ALA A 218 -18.62 -10.42 -3.91
N VAL A 219 -18.69 -10.56 -5.24
CA VAL A 219 -19.03 -11.83 -5.89
C VAL A 219 -17.95 -12.88 -5.63
N ALA A 220 -16.68 -12.54 -5.89
CA ALA A 220 -15.56 -13.47 -5.71
C ALA A 220 -15.41 -13.96 -4.25
N LEU A 221 -15.73 -13.12 -3.26
CA LEU A 221 -15.75 -13.50 -1.84
C LEU A 221 -16.85 -14.52 -1.56
N ARG A 222 -18.08 -14.30 -2.07
CA ARG A 222 -19.17 -15.28 -1.95
C ARG A 222 -18.82 -16.61 -2.59
N ASP A 223 -18.24 -16.60 -3.79
CA ASP A 223 -17.79 -17.81 -4.49
C ASP A 223 -16.70 -18.56 -3.74
N ALA A 224 -15.89 -17.84 -2.94
CA ALA A 224 -14.89 -18.39 -2.04
C ALA A 224 -15.44 -18.82 -0.66
N GLY A 225 -16.77 -18.75 -0.45
CA GLY A 225 -17.41 -19.09 0.83
C GLY A 225 -17.13 -18.08 1.95
N ARG A 226 -16.78 -16.83 1.61
CA ARG A 226 -16.40 -15.79 2.58
C ARG A 226 -17.46 -14.68 2.64
N PRO A 227 -17.67 -14.04 3.82
CA PRO A 227 -18.56 -12.89 3.90
C PRO A 227 -18.06 -11.75 3.03
N ALA A 228 -18.98 -11.14 2.26
CA ALA A 228 -18.64 -10.04 1.36
C ALA A 228 -18.41 -8.70 2.10
N ALA A 229 -19.05 -8.51 3.26
CA ALA A 229 -18.96 -7.27 4.03
C ALA A 229 -18.80 -7.56 5.54
N PRO A 230 -18.04 -6.71 6.24
CA PRO A 230 -17.16 -5.66 5.73
C PRO A 230 -15.79 -6.24 5.31
N PHE A 231 -15.44 -6.20 4.04
CA PHE A 231 -14.11 -6.65 3.58
C PHE A 231 -13.17 -5.42 3.47
N PRO A 232 -12.04 -5.40 4.22
CA PRO A 232 -11.14 -4.25 4.23
C PRO A 232 -10.51 -3.98 2.87
N HIS A 233 -10.37 -2.70 2.51
CA HIS A 233 -9.68 -2.28 1.29
C HIS A 233 -9.07 -0.89 1.43
N ALA A 234 -8.09 -0.58 0.58
CA ALA A 234 -7.51 0.74 0.43
C ALA A 234 -7.13 1.02 -1.02
N ILE A 235 -7.15 2.30 -1.39
CA ILE A 235 -6.46 2.82 -2.57
C ILE A 235 -5.04 3.18 -2.15
N ALA A 236 -4.05 2.48 -2.67
CA ALA A 236 -2.63 2.76 -2.41
C ALA A 236 -2.00 3.51 -3.59
N THR A 237 -0.82 4.09 -3.34
CA THR A 237 0.00 4.75 -4.37
C THR A 237 -0.73 5.90 -5.07
N ALA A 238 -1.46 6.71 -4.30
CA ALA A 238 -2.06 7.95 -4.79
C ALA A 238 -0.96 9.03 -4.82
N TRP A 239 -0.25 9.13 -5.97
CA TRP A 239 0.79 10.13 -6.19
C TRP A 239 0.23 11.52 -6.00
N LEU A 240 0.75 12.25 -5.01
CA LEU A 240 0.25 13.56 -4.57
C LEU A 240 1.28 14.66 -4.85
N HIS A 241 0.83 15.75 -5.51
CA HIS A 241 1.60 16.97 -5.59
C HIS A 241 0.66 18.18 -5.62
N VAL A 242 0.52 18.87 -4.50
CA VAL A 242 -0.33 20.05 -4.37
C VAL A 242 0.45 21.28 -4.82
N THR A 243 0.00 21.92 -5.90
CA THR A 243 0.62 23.13 -6.47
C THR A 243 -0.40 23.94 -7.26
N GLU A 244 -0.34 25.27 -7.13
CA GLU A 244 -1.14 26.20 -7.95
C GLU A 244 -0.51 26.46 -9.33
N GLU A 245 0.77 26.11 -9.48
CA GLU A 245 1.53 26.39 -10.69
C GLU A 245 1.28 25.33 -11.75
N ARG A 246 0.65 25.68 -12.87
CA ARG A 246 0.50 24.78 -14.01
C ARG A 246 1.83 24.19 -14.48
N ALA A 247 2.90 25.00 -14.49
CA ALA A 247 4.24 24.54 -14.82
C ALA A 247 4.76 23.49 -13.84
N GLY A 248 4.39 23.57 -12.56
CA GLY A 248 4.71 22.56 -11.53
C GLY A 248 4.03 21.21 -11.81
N VAL A 249 2.76 21.23 -12.20
CA VAL A 249 2.01 20.04 -12.62
C VAL A 249 2.70 19.37 -13.82
N GLU A 250 3.02 20.14 -14.85
CA GLU A 250 3.66 19.63 -16.07
C GLU A 250 5.04 19.01 -15.77
N ARG A 251 5.86 19.69 -14.97
CA ARG A 251 7.17 19.15 -14.55
C ARG A 251 7.01 17.83 -13.78
N MET A 252 6.05 17.77 -12.83
CA MET A 252 5.82 16.56 -12.05
C MET A 252 5.41 15.38 -12.92
N LEU A 253 4.53 15.60 -13.89
CA LEU A 253 4.10 14.56 -14.82
C LEU A 253 5.21 14.14 -15.78
N ALA A 254 5.89 15.11 -16.42
CA ALA A 254 6.83 14.85 -17.51
C ALA A 254 8.23 14.40 -17.02
N GLU A 255 8.75 15.04 -15.96
CA GLU A 255 10.15 14.84 -15.53
C GLU A 255 10.27 13.81 -14.37
N VAL A 256 9.18 13.58 -13.63
CA VAL A 256 9.19 12.67 -12.48
C VAL A 256 8.37 11.40 -12.78
N LEU A 257 7.06 11.53 -12.99
CA LEU A 257 6.18 10.36 -13.07
C LEU A 257 6.30 9.59 -14.37
N ALA A 258 6.38 10.26 -15.52
CA ALA A 258 6.45 9.58 -16.81
C ALA A 258 7.69 8.67 -16.93
N PRO A 259 8.92 9.12 -16.64
CA PRO A 259 10.08 8.23 -16.64
C PRO A 259 10.05 7.21 -15.51
N MET A 260 9.54 7.55 -14.32
CA MET A 260 9.47 6.65 -13.16
C MET A 260 8.51 5.47 -13.40
N LEU A 261 7.36 5.73 -14.03
CA LEU A 261 6.33 4.74 -14.28
C LEU A 261 6.45 4.11 -15.68
N ASN A 262 7.41 4.57 -16.48
CA ASN A 262 7.56 4.18 -17.88
C ASN A 262 6.23 4.32 -18.65
N ARG A 263 5.59 5.51 -18.53
CA ARG A 263 4.30 5.81 -19.18
C ARG A 263 4.36 7.16 -19.89
N PRO A 264 3.66 7.28 -21.04
CA PRO A 264 3.49 8.58 -21.69
C PRO A 264 2.78 9.59 -20.78
N VAL A 265 3.15 10.87 -20.85
CA VAL A 265 2.56 11.94 -20.04
C VAL A 265 1.03 12.01 -20.26
N GLU A 266 0.57 11.83 -21.49
CA GLU A 266 -0.85 11.86 -21.87
C GLU A 266 -1.63 10.78 -21.12
N ALA A 267 -1.05 9.57 -20.96
CA ALA A 267 -1.67 8.50 -20.17
C ALA A 267 -1.76 8.87 -18.68
N LEU A 268 -0.78 9.59 -18.16
CA LEU A 268 -0.81 10.07 -16.77
C LEU A 268 -1.83 11.18 -16.55
N ARG A 269 -2.02 12.07 -17.53
CA ARG A 269 -3.04 13.14 -17.46
C ARG A 269 -4.46 12.60 -17.41
N SER A 270 -4.72 11.45 -18.02
CA SER A 270 -6.03 10.79 -18.01
C SER A 270 -6.34 10.08 -16.67
N LEU A 271 -5.37 9.95 -15.79
CA LEU A 271 -5.55 9.31 -14.48
C LEU A 271 -6.02 10.34 -13.43
N PRO A 272 -6.89 9.97 -12.51
CA PRO A 272 -7.38 10.83 -11.44
C PRO A 272 -6.35 10.94 -10.30
N LEU A 273 -5.10 11.26 -10.63
CA LEU A 273 -4.04 11.46 -9.63
C LEU A 273 -4.21 12.83 -8.96
N PRO A 274 -4.06 12.94 -7.62
CA PRO A 274 -4.15 14.19 -6.87
C PRO A 274 -2.89 15.06 -7.11
N ILE A 275 -2.76 15.60 -8.34
CA ILE A 275 -1.67 16.46 -8.78
C ILE A 275 -2.28 17.74 -9.37
N GLY A 276 -2.01 18.89 -8.75
CA GLY A 276 -2.56 20.18 -9.13
C GLY A 276 -2.99 21.06 -7.94
N PRO A 277 -3.85 22.05 -8.18
CA PRO A 277 -4.46 22.86 -7.12
C PRO A 277 -5.19 22.00 -6.08
N ALA A 278 -5.35 22.55 -4.87
CA ALA A 278 -5.95 21.83 -3.75
C ALA A 278 -7.38 21.33 -4.08
N GLU A 279 -8.16 22.14 -4.78
CA GLU A 279 -9.53 21.82 -5.20
C GLU A 279 -9.55 20.62 -6.17
N VAL A 280 -8.63 20.60 -7.14
CA VAL A 280 -8.49 19.49 -8.10
C VAL A 280 -8.06 18.21 -7.39
N CYS A 281 -7.12 18.30 -6.44
CA CYS A 281 -6.72 17.16 -5.62
C CYS A 281 -7.89 16.62 -4.80
N ALA A 282 -8.66 17.52 -4.16
CA ALA A 282 -9.81 17.16 -3.36
C ALA A 282 -10.93 16.53 -4.20
N GLU A 283 -11.24 17.09 -5.37
CA GLU A 283 -12.23 16.52 -6.31
C GLU A 283 -11.88 15.07 -6.67
N ARG A 284 -10.62 14.81 -7.08
CA ARG A 284 -10.15 13.47 -7.46
C ARG A 284 -10.23 12.47 -6.32
N LEU A 285 -9.86 12.88 -5.11
CA LEU A 285 -9.93 12.03 -3.93
C LEU A 285 -11.37 11.80 -3.47
N SER A 286 -12.23 12.83 -3.55
CA SER A 286 -13.67 12.72 -3.27
C SER A 286 -14.36 11.74 -4.22
N ALA A 287 -13.96 11.71 -5.49
CA ALA A 287 -14.50 10.75 -6.45
C ALA A 287 -14.19 9.29 -6.03
N PHE A 288 -12.98 9.00 -5.54
CA PHE A 288 -12.66 7.68 -4.98
C PHE A 288 -13.45 7.39 -3.70
N ALA A 289 -13.60 8.36 -2.81
CA ALA A 289 -14.41 8.21 -1.59
C ALA A 289 -15.88 7.90 -1.93
N ALA A 290 -16.46 8.64 -2.88
CA ALA A 290 -17.80 8.40 -3.40
C ALA A 290 -17.94 7.03 -4.10
N ALA A 291 -16.85 6.54 -4.71
CA ALA A 291 -16.79 5.19 -5.27
C ALA A 291 -16.65 4.08 -4.21
N GLY A 292 -16.57 4.41 -2.93
CA GLY A 292 -16.53 3.48 -1.82
C GLY A 292 -15.17 3.29 -1.17
N ALA A 293 -14.14 4.04 -1.56
CA ALA A 293 -12.85 3.98 -0.89
C ALA A 293 -12.97 4.52 0.54
N ARG A 294 -12.59 3.70 1.52
CA ARG A 294 -12.57 4.06 2.96
C ARG A 294 -11.18 4.40 3.47
N ARG A 295 -10.15 3.99 2.73
CA ARG A 295 -8.75 4.27 3.02
C ARG A 295 -8.05 4.68 1.75
N ILE A 296 -7.35 5.81 1.79
CA ILE A 296 -6.56 6.31 0.66
C ILE A 296 -5.16 6.63 1.18
N PHE A 297 -4.15 6.00 0.56
CA PHE A 297 -2.75 6.15 0.92
C PHE A 297 -2.07 7.06 -0.10
N VAL A 298 -1.84 8.31 0.29
CA VAL A 298 -1.20 9.31 -0.55
C VAL A 298 0.32 9.14 -0.54
N TRP A 299 0.94 9.38 -1.68
CA TRP A 299 2.39 9.40 -1.83
C TRP A 299 2.84 10.79 -2.27
N PRO A 300 3.25 11.63 -1.32
CA PRO A 300 3.74 12.96 -1.61
C PRO A 300 5.00 12.93 -2.48
N LEU A 301 5.08 13.85 -3.44
CA LEU A 301 6.20 13.99 -4.36
C LEU A 301 6.78 15.41 -4.29
N GLY A 302 8.10 15.52 -4.38
CA GLY A 302 8.84 16.78 -4.32
C GLY A 302 9.31 17.07 -2.89
N ASP A 303 8.91 18.18 -2.29
CA ASP A 303 9.11 18.45 -0.86
C ASP A 303 8.04 17.68 -0.08
N GLU A 304 8.33 16.40 0.21
CA GLU A 304 7.36 15.44 0.73
C GLU A 304 6.77 15.89 2.07
N LEU A 305 7.56 16.54 2.93
CA LEU A 305 7.08 17.03 4.22
C LEU A 305 6.10 18.19 4.02
N ALA A 306 6.46 19.21 3.26
CA ALA A 306 5.57 20.32 2.95
C ALA A 306 4.32 19.85 2.17
N GLN A 307 4.43 18.80 1.37
CA GLN A 307 3.28 18.21 0.68
C GLN A 307 2.30 17.53 1.65
N LEU A 308 2.77 16.89 2.73
CA LEU A 308 1.88 16.38 3.79
C LEU A 308 1.09 17.50 4.47
N GLU A 309 1.79 18.59 4.81
CA GLU A 309 1.17 19.77 5.46
C GLU A 309 0.13 20.39 4.54
N ARG A 310 0.49 20.71 3.28
CA ARG A 310 -0.45 21.26 2.27
C ARG A 310 -1.65 20.34 2.06
N PHE A 311 -1.42 19.04 1.98
CA PHE A 311 -2.50 18.07 1.84
C PHE A 311 -3.48 18.13 3.02
N ARG A 312 -2.96 18.13 4.23
CA ARG A 312 -3.79 18.13 5.44
C ARG A 312 -4.54 19.44 5.62
N GLU A 313 -3.88 20.58 5.37
CA GLU A 313 -4.43 21.91 5.60
C GLU A 313 -5.38 22.37 4.49
N ARG A 314 -5.07 22.02 3.23
CA ARG A 314 -5.75 22.59 2.06
C ARG A 314 -6.63 21.61 1.30
N VAL A 315 -6.28 20.32 1.27
CA VAL A 315 -7.02 19.31 0.49
C VAL A 315 -8.05 18.57 1.34
N VAL A 316 -7.64 18.04 2.49
CA VAL A 316 -8.53 17.21 3.34
C VAL A 316 -9.81 17.94 3.78
N PRO A 317 -9.81 19.24 4.16
CA PRO A 317 -11.05 19.94 4.48
C PRO A 317 -12.06 19.99 3.32
N LEU A 318 -11.57 20.12 2.09
CA LEU A 318 -12.41 20.14 0.89
C LEU A 318 -13.00 18.76 0.56
N VAL A 319 -12.27 17.67 0.85
CA VAL A 319 -12.78 16.31 0.68
C VAL A 319 -13.95 16.05 1.63
N SER A 320 -13.91 16.54 2.86
CA SER A 320 -14.96 16.34 3.87
C SER A 320 -16.27 17.06 3.52
N GLU A 321 -16.20 18.19 2.83
CA GLU A 321 -17.37 18.98 2.43
C GLU A 321 -18.19 18.33 1.31
N HIS A 322 -17.58 17.46 0.49
CA HIS A 322 -18.26 16.77 -0.62
C HIS A 322 -19.03 15.51 -0.21
N HIS A 323 -19.04 15.15 1.08
CA HIS A 323 -19.78 13.99 1.61
C HIS A 323 -21.19 14.31 2.13
N GLY A 324 -21.61 15.56 2.04
CA GLY A 324 -22.88 16.08 2.59
C GLY A 324 -23.93 16.50 1.57
N GLN A 325 -23.82 16.10 0.28
CA GLN A 325 -24.87 16.36 -0.74
C GLN A 325 -25.45 15.08 -1.27
#